data_4c040db4041f7a7580a4470a3cfe3519
#
_entry.id   4c040db4041f7a7580a4470a3cfe3519
#
_cell.length_a   1.000
_cell.length_b   1.000
_cell.length_c   1.000
_cell.angle_alpha   90.00
_cell.angle_beta   90.00
_cell.angle_gamma   90.00
#
_symmetry.space_group_name_H-M   'P 1'
#
loop_
_entity.id
_entity.type
_entity.pdbx_description
1 polymer ?
#
loop_
_entity_poly.entity_id
_entity_poly.type
_entity_poly.pdbx_seq_one_letter_code
_entity_poly.pdbx_strand_id
1 'polypeptide(L)'
;MPTHPPVPAGTPAVAPAAGPSVSGDLVLVGGMPGAGKSTAIAAAGLDLVGVRALDPDGLRHWFARRLPSTPYRFYRPLCHALHAVVVLSLILLGPRRAGRLLVHEPSTRPARLRALSWLAGRRGWRPALVYVDAAPEAALAGQVARGRVVDPSSFAAHVRRWEQLRREAATGRCCGWSTVLTDRAGAADALRIVLRGSGDLGRLSSVVRDAGSHEPQAA
;
A
#
# COMPACT_ATOMS: atom_id res chain seq x y z
N MET A 1 -68.86 -20.02 -28.39
CA MET A 1 -67.61 -20.13 -27.66
C MET A 1 -66.76 -18.90 -28.02
N PRO A 2 -66.57 -17.92 -27.11
CA PRO A 2 -65.70 -16.76 -27.39
C PRO A 2 -64.26 -17.13 -27.05
N THR A 3 -63.37 -16.98 -27.99
CA THR A 3 -61.93 -17.15 -27.85
C THR A 3 -61.28 -15.88 -27.23
N HIS A 4 -60.69 -16.03 -26.05
CA HIS A 4 -59.94 -15.01 -25.39
C HIS A 4 -58.58 -14.76 -26.12
N PRO A 5 -58.17 -13.50 -26.36
CA PRO A 5 -56.85 -13.19 -26.88
C PRO A 5 -55.75 -13.43 -25.81
N PRO A 6 -54.55 -13.83 -26.21
CA PRO A 6 -53.45 -14.05 -25.25
C PRO A 6 -52.96 -12.74 -24.63
N VAL A 7 -52.71 -12.79 -23.33
CA VAL A 7 -52.08 -11.70 -22.54
C VAL A 7 -50.64 -11.51 -23.01
N PRO A 8 -50.19 -10.29 -23.34
CA PRO A 8 -48.79 -10.06 -23.70
C PRO A 8 -47.86 -10.28 -22.49
N ALA A 9 -46.82 -11.07 -22.78
CA ALA A 9 -45.76 -11.35 -21.78
C ALA A 9 -45.12 -10.04 -21.31
N GLY A 10 -45.09 -9.84 -20.00
CA GLY A 10 -44.49 -8.67 -19.35
C GLY A 10 -43.03 -8.53 -19.72
N THR A 11 -42.66 -7.35 -20.18
CA THR A 11 -41.28 -6.93 -20.42
C THR A 11 -40.47 -7.15 -19.16
N PRO A 12 -39.31 -7.84 -19.17
CA PRO A 12 -38.48 -7.98 -17.98
C PRO A 12 -38.03 -6.59 -17.53
N ALA A 13 -38.28 -6.29 -16.27
CA ALA A 13 -37.80 -5.07 -15.62
C ALA A 13 -36.27 -5.02 -15.70
N VAL A 14 -35.78 -4.08 -16.51
CA VAL A 14 -34.34 -3.78 -16.57
C VAL A 14 -33.95 -3.25 -15.18
N ALA A 15 -33.17 -4.02 -14.45
CA ALA A 15 -32.58 -3.56 -13.20
C ALA A 15 -31.79 -2.27 -13.47
N PRO A 16 -31.90 -1.23 -12.61
CA PRO A 16 -31.16 0.01 -12.83
C PRO A 16 -29.68 -0.32 -12.91
N ALA A 17 -29.06 0.07 -14.03
CA ALA A 17 -27.61 -0.05 -14.22
C ALA A 17 -26.92 0.61 -13.02
N ALA A 18 -26.14 -0.17 -12.29
CA ALA A 18 -25.31 0.35 -11.22
C ALA A 18 -24.45 1.47 -11.81
N GLY A 19 -24.67 2.70 -11.37
CA GLY A 19 -23.90 3.86 -11.83
C GLY A 19 -22.40 3.58 -11.66
N PRO A 20 -21.52 4.27 -12.41
CA PRO A 20 -20.10 4.00 -12.40
C PRO A 20 -19.60 3.99 -10.95
N SER A 21 -19.15 2.83 -10.47
CA SER A 21 -18.58 2.70 -9.14
C SER A 21 -17.28 3.51 -9.15
N VAL A 22 -17.26 4.64 -8.43
CA VAL A 22 -16.04 5.41 -8.22
C VAL A 22 -15.11 4.55 -7.37
N SER A 23 -14.28 3.75 -8.04
CA SER A 23 -13.22 3.00 -7.39
C SER A 23 -12.01 3.92 -7.22
N GLY A 24 -11.56 4.11 -5.99
CA GLY A 24 -10.33 4.84 -5.68
C GLY A 24 -9.20 3.87 -5.37
N ASP A 25 -7.98 4.34 -5.51
CA ASP A 25 -6.80 3.55 -5.22
C ASP A 25 -6.42 3.67 -3.76
N LEU A 26 -6.20 2.53 -3.12
CA LEU A 26 -5.55 2.43 -1.83
C LEU A 26 -4.19 1.77 -2.02
N VAL A 27 -3.13 2.55 -1.96
CA VAL A 27 -1.76 2.09 -2.15
C VAL A 27 -1.04 2.02 -0.81
N LEU A 28 -0.60 0.83 -0.41
CA LEU A 28 0.35 0.66 0.68
C LEU A 28 1.77 0.66 0.15
N VAL A 29 2.68 1.32 0.85
CA VAL A 29 4.13 1.24 0.62
C VAL A 29 4.75 0.42 1.73
N GLY A 30 5.08 -0.82 1.42
CA GLY A 30 5.61 -1.81 2.34
C GLY A 30 7.13 -2.03 2.21
N GLY A 31 7.68 -2.79 3.13
CA GLY A 31 9.09 -3.17 3.18
C GLY A 31 9.69 -3.04 4.57
N MET A 32 10.87 -3.60 4.75
CA MET A 32 11.57 -3.57 6.04
C MET A 32 11.85 -2.14 6.53
N PRO A 33 11.97 -1.92 7.85
CA PRO A 33 12.52 -0.68 8.39
C PRO A 33 13.91 -0.40 7.78
N GLY A 34 14.10 0.79 7.20
CA GLY A 34 15.35 1.14 6.52
C GLY A 34 15.39 0.82 5.01
N ALA A 35 14.39 0.14 4.44
CA ALA A 35 14.35 -0.22 3.01
C ALA A 35 14.26 0.96 2.03
N GLY A 36 14.01 2.20 2.48
CA GLY A 36 13.95 3.37 1.59
C GLY A 36 12.54 3.86 1.26
N LYS A 37 11.49 3.34 1.89
CA LYS A 37 10.08 3.71 1.61
C LYS A 37 9.80 5.22 1.61
N SER A 38 10.20 5.93 2.68
CA SER A 38 9.99 7.39 2.77
C SER A 38 10.73 8.15 1.67
N THR A 39 11.93 7.69 1.29
CA THR A 39 12.71 8.25 0.18
C THR A 39 11.98 8.05 -1.15
N ALA A 40 11.44 6.85 -1.38
CA ALA A 40 10.67 6.54 -2.57
C ALA A 40 9.38 7.38 -2.67
N ILE A 41 8.65 7.55 -1.56
CA ILE A 41 7.46 8.40 -1.50
C ILE A 41 7.81 9.86 -1.82
N ALA A 42 8.89 10.39 -1.23
CA ALA A 42 9.34 11.75 -1.48
C ALA A 42 9.79 11.93 -2.95
N ALA A 43 10.56 10.97 -3.49
CA ALA A 43 11.04 11.00 -4.88
C ALA A 43 9.92 10.78 -5.91
N ALA A 44 8.83 10.09 -5.54
CA ALA A 44 7.68 9.93 -6.42
C ALA A 44 6.99 11.28 -6.72
N GLY A 45 7.24 12.31 -5.92
CA GLY A 45 6.59 13.61 -6.05
C GLY A 45 5.10 13.50 -5.73
N LEU A 46 4.66 13.99 -4.58
CA LEU A 46 3.24 13.95 -4.19
C LEU A 46 2.40 15.04 -4.88
N ASP A 47 2.92 15.68 -5.90
CA ASP A 47 2.23 16.63 -6.80
C ASP A 47 1.13 15.93 -7.65
N LEU A 48 0.85 14.67 -7.33
CA LEU A 48 -0.28 13.94 -7.87
C LEU A 48 -1.56 14.50 -7.26
N VAL A 49 -2.17 15.40 -7.97
CA VAL A 49 -3.47 16.02 -7.60
C VAL A 49 -4.44 14.92 -7.17
N GLY A 50 -4.97 15.03 -5.95
CA GLY A 50 -5.97 14.11 -5.41
C GLY A 50 -5.42 12.88 -4.68
N VAL A 51 -4.12 12.77 -4.42
CA VAL A 51 -3.54 11.71 -3.59
C VAL A 51 -3.29 12.21 -2.16
N ARG A 52 -3.88 11.53 -1.20
CA ARG A 52 -3.65 11.78 0.24
C ARG A 52 -2.60 10.81 0.77
N ALA A 53 -1.42 11.33 1.08
CA ALA A 53 -0.37 10.55 1.71
C ALA A 53 -0.53 10.53 3.24
N LEU A 54 -0.45 9.34 3.81
CA LEU A 54 -0.51 9.09 5.24
C LEU A 54 0.83 8.52 5.70
N ASP A 55 1.63 9.37 6.34
CA ASP A 55 2.92 9.00 6.93
C ASP A 55 2.86 9.17 8.45
N PRO A 56 3.20 8.15 9.25
CA PRO A 56 3.29 8.26 10.71
C PRO A 56 4.33 9.28 11.18
N ASP A 57 5.32 9.63 10.35
CA ASP A 57 6.32 10.65 10.69
C ASP A 57 5.71 12.05 10.86
N GLY A 58 4.63 12.36 10.16
CA GLY A 58 3.88 13.61 10.35
C GLY A 58 3.35 13.75 11.78
N LEU A 59 2.74 12.70 12.31
CA LEU A 59 2.28 12.66 13.70
C LEU A 59 3.43 12.74 14.69
N ARG A 60 4.52 12.05 14.40
CA ARG A 60 5.73 12.12 15.25
C ARG A 60 6.27 13.54 15.35
N HIS A 61 6.41 14.27 14.23
CA HIS A 61 6.86 15.65 14.23
C HIS A 61 5.90 16.58 14.99
N TRP A 62 4.59 16.35 14.85
CA TRP A 62 3.59 17.10 15.58
C TRP A 62 3.74 16.91 17.11
N PHE A 63 3.91 15.65 17.57
CA PHE A 63 4.14 15.38 18.99
C PHE A 63 5.49 15.92 19.48
N ALA A 64 6.56 15.78 18.69
CA ALA A 64 7.88 16.28 19.05
C ALA A 64 7.89 17.79 19.30
N ARG A 65 7.12 18.57 18.52
CA ARG A 65 6.98 20.01 18.76
C ARG A 65 6.19 20.36 20.01
N ARG A 66 5.26 19.49 20.43
CA ARG A 66 4.43 19.75 21.62
C ARG A 66 4.99 19.16 22.90
N LEU A 67 5.85 18.18 22.79
CA LEU A 67 6.46 17.45 23.88
C LEU A 67 7.99 17.41 23.71
N PRO A 68 8.67 18.58 23.66
CA PRO A 68 10.08 18.66 23.30
C PRO A 68 10.99 17.91 24.30
N SER A 69 10.60 17.84 25.57
CA SER A 69 11.36 17.15 26.62
C SER A 69 11.01 15.68 26.77
N THR A 70 10.04 15.16 26.00
CA THR A 70 9.61 13.77 26.13
C THR A 70 10.27 12.90 25.06
N PRO A 71 11.09 11.90 25.43
CA PRO A 71 11.67 10.99 24.47
C PRO A 71 10.63 10.26 23.64
N TYR A 72 10.86 10.10 22.33
CA TYR A 72 9.95 9.48 21.37
C TYR A 72 9.40 8.12 21.80
N ARG A 73 10.17 7.32 22.51
CA ARG A 73 9.76 5.99 23.01
C ARG A 73 8.44 6.01 23.80
N PHE A 74 8.13 7.10 24.49
CA PHE A 74 6.93 7.20 25.35
C PHE A 74 5.66 7.49 24.53
N TYR A 75 5.73 8.29 23.47
CA TYR A 75 4.58 8.60 22.63
C TYR A 75 4.54 7.82 21.30
N ARG A 76 5.54 6.99 21.04
CA ARG A 76 5.59 6.11 19.86
C ARG A 76 4.35 5.22 19.72
N PRO A 77 3.89 4.50 20.78
CA PRO A 77 2.67 3.67 20.66
C PRO A 77 1.45 4.50 20.28
N LEU A 78 1.31 5.70 20.83
CA LEU A 78 0.21 6.62 20.53
C LEU A 78 0.25 7.09 19.07
N CYS A 79 1.43 7.45 18.55
CA CYS A 79 1.58 7.80 17.13
C CYS A 79 1.12 6.66 16.22
N HIS A 80 1.52 5.42 16.51
CA HIS A 80 1.13 4.26 15.70
C HIS A 80 -0.37 3.94 15.84
N ALA A 81 -0.94 4.05 17.04
CA ALA A 81 -2.36 3.84 17.27
C ALA A 81 -3.20 4.88 16.51
N LEU A 82 -2.86 6.16 16.64
CA LEU A 82 -3.55 7.25 15.96
C LEU A 82 -3.44 7.13 14.43
N HIS A 83 -2.24 6.82 13.91
CA HIS A 83 -2.06 6.54 12.48
C HIS A 83 -2.96 5.39 12.02
N ALA A 84 -3.01 4.29 12.77
CA ALA A 84 -3.86 3.15 12.45
C ALA A 84 -5.35 3.52 12.45
N VAL A 85 -5.80 4.32 13.42
CA VAL A 85 -7.19 4.81 13.47
C VAL A 85 -7.50 5.68 12.25
N VAL A 86 -6.62 6.62 11.89
CA VAL A 86 -6.80 7.48 10.70
C VAL A 86 -6.89 6.65 9.43
N VAL A 87 -5.95 5.71 9.23
CA VAL A 87 -5.96 4.80 8.06
C VAL A 87 -7.26 4.01 8.00
N LEU A 88 -7.68 3.40 9.11
CA LEU A 88 -8.89 2.61 9.18
C LEU A 88 -10.14 3.45 8.89
N SER A 89 -10.22 4.63 9.48
CA SER A 89 -11.34 5.57 9.27
C SER A 89 -11.47 5.96 7.80
N LEU A 90 -10.35 6.28 7.14
CA LEU A 90 -10.36 6.65 5.72
C LEU A 90 -10.75 5.47 4.82
N ILE A 91 -10.28 4.26 5.14
CA ILE A 91 -10.71 3.05 4.42
C ILE A 91 -12.23 2.84 4.58
N LEU A 92 -12.76 2.99 5.79
CA LEU A 92 -14.19 2.85 6.08
C LEU A 92 -15.05 3.90 5.38
N LEU A 93 -14.57 5.14 5.25
CA LEU A 93 -15.25 6.21 4.51
C LEU A 93 -15.39 5.90 3.02
N GLY A 94 -14.51 5.10 2.47
CA GLY A 94 -14.49 4.70 1.07
C GLY A 94 -13.92 5.77 0.11
N PRO A 95 -13.64 5.39 -1.15
CA PRO A 95 -12.95 6.24 -2.12
C PRO A 95 -13.73 7.50 -2.53
N ARG A 96 -15.05 7.48 -2.49
CA ARG A 96 -15.87 8.66 -2.83
C ARG A 96 -15.63 9.86 -1.92
N ARG A 97 -15.29 9.61 -0.64
CA ARG A 97 -15.06 10.67 0.36
C ARG A 97 -13.59 10.89 0.66
N ALA A 98 -12.79 9.83 0.59
CA ALA A 98 -11.37 9.86 0.95
C ALA A 98 -10.44 10.12 -0.25
N GLY A 99 -10.90 9.91 -1.49
CA GLY A 99 -10.08 10.03 -2.69
C GLY A 99 -9.05 8.90 -2.80
N ARG A 100 -7.89 9.17 -3.40
CA ARG A 100 -6.77 8.22 -3.48
C ARG A 100 -5.94 8.28 -2.20
N LEU A 101 -5.61 7.12 -1.65
CA LEU A 101 -4.79 7.02 -0.44
C LEU A 101 -3.45 6.36 -0.73
N LEU A 102 -2.38 6.98 -0.28
CA LEU A 102 -1.05 6.41 -0.19
C LEU A 102 -0.69 6.26 1.30
N VAL A 103 -0.48 5.02 1.75
CA VAL A 103 -0.22 4.73 3.17
C VAL A 103 1.18 4.19 3.34
N HIS A 104 2.01 4.89 4.12
CA HIS A 104 3.32 4.43 4.53
C HIS A 104 3.19 3.51 5.76
N GLU A 105 3.47 2.23 5.56
CA GLU A 105 3.44 1.23 6.63
C GLU A 105 4.51 0.14 6.39
N PRO A 106 5.10 -0.47 7.44
CA PRO A 106 6.02 -1.60 7.27
C PRO A 106 5.39 -2.78 6.51
N SER A 107 4.08 -3.02 6.71
CA SER A 107 3.28 -4.04 5.99
C SER A 107 3.89 -5.46 6.04
N THR A 108 4.52 -5.82 7.18
CA THR A 108 5.17 -7.14 7.35
C THR A 108 4.31 -8.14 8.15
N ARG A 109 3.05 -7.83 8.44
CA ARG A 109 2.13 -8.70 9.18
C ARG A 109 1.02 -9.23 8.26
N PRO A 110 1.06 -10.52 7.82
CA PRO A 110 0.11 -11.08 6.86
C PRO A 110 -1.35 -10.96 7.29
N ALA A 111 -1.66 -11.23 8.55
CA ALA A 111 -3.03 -11.15 9.06
C ALA A 111 -3.60 -9.72 8.92
N ARG A 112 -2.79 -8.70 9.23
CA ARG A 112 -3.20 -7.30 9.09
C ARG A 112 -3.40 -6.93 7.62
N LEU A 113 -2.51 -7.36 6.73
CA LEU A 113 -2.64 -7.12 5.30
C LEU A 113 -3.92 -7.73 4.74
N ARG A 114 -4.24 -9.00 5.10
CA ARG A 114 -5.48 -9.66 4.69
C ARG A 114 -6.72 -8.91 5.19
N ALA A 115 -6.73 -8.51 6.46
CA ALA A 115 -7.85 -7.77 7.03
C ALA A 115 -8.09 -6.42 6.34
N LEU A 116 -7.01 -5.66 6.08
CA LEU A 116 -7.10 -4.38 5.38
C LEU A 116 -7.53 -4.56 3.92
N SER A 117 -7.01 -5.57 3.20
CA SER A 117 -7.42 -5.88 1.84
C SER A 117 -8.91 -6.23 1.75
N TRP A 118 -9.37 -7.11 2.65
CA TRP A 118 -10.78 -7.49 2.73
C TRP A 118 -11.69 -6.29 2.99
N LEU A 119 -11.33 -5.46 3.97
CA LEU A 119 -12.09 -4.26 4.31
C LEU A 119 -12.09 -3.25 3.15
N ALA A 120 -10.95 -3.01 2.53
CA ALA A 120 -10.79 -2.13 1.40
C ALA A 120 -11.69 -2.57 0.23
N GLY A 121 -11.65 -3.85 -0.13
CA GLY A 121 -12.49 -4.40 -1.19
C GLY A 121 -13.98 -4.21 -0.90
N ARG A 122 -14.43 -4.45 0.35
CA ARG A 122 -15.82 -4.21 0.75
C ARG A 122 -16.26 -2.74 0.69
N ARG A 123 -15.32 -1.81 0.72
CA ARG A 123 -15.59 -0.37 0.66
C ARG A 123 -15.36 0.24 -0.72
N GLY A 124 -15.11 -0.60 -1.75
CA GLY A 124 -14.95 -0.16 -3.13
C GLY A 124 -13.56 0.40 -3.46
N TRP A 125 -12.56 0.11 -2.63
CA TRP A 125 -11.16 0.41 -2.93
C TRP A 125 -10.54 -0.62 -3.86
N ARG A 126 -9.56 -0.19 -4.65
CA ARG A 126 -8.64 -1.05 -5.38
C ARG A 126 -7.34 -1.13 -4.57
N PRO A 127 -7.13 -2.21 -3.82
CA PRO A 127 -5.95 -2.34 -2.95
C PRO A 127 -4.71 -2.72 -3.77
N ALA A 128 -3.69 -1.86 -3.76
CA ALA A 128 -2.39 -2.08 -4.35
C ALA A 128 -1.29 -1.96 -3.29
N LEU A 129 -0.24 -2.77 -3.41
CA LEU A 129 0.87 -2.83 -2.48
C LEU A 129 2.19 -2.71 -3.25
N VAL A 130 2.96 -1.69 -2.97
CA VAL A 130 4.32 -1.53 -3.48
C VAL A 130 5.30 -1.91 -2.39
N TYR A 131 5.98 -3.03 -2.57
CA TYR A 131 7.05 -3.45 -1.67
C TYR A 131 8.40 -2.97 -2.16
N VAL A 132 9.08 -2.22 -1.30
CA VAL A 132 10.50 -1.87 -1.49
C VAL A 132 11.34 -2.99 -0.90
N ASP A 133 11.86 -3.84 -1.78
CA ASP A 133 12.79 -4.92 -1.44
C ASP A 133 14.19 -4.36 -1.19
N ALA A 134 14.80 -4.78 -0.11
CA ALA A 134 16.17 -4.43 0.23
C ALA A 134 16.78 -5.58 1.02
N ALA A 135 18.05 -5.88 0.76
CA ALA A 135 18.80 -6.82 1.57
C ALA A 135 18.80 -6.36 3.05
N PRO A 136 18.77 -7.28 4.02
CA PRO A 136 18.76 -6.94 5.45
C PRO A 136 19.89 -5.99 5.85
N GLU A 137 21.09 -6.19 5.31
CA GLU A 137 22.28 -5.37 5.58
C GLU A 137 22.08 -3.95 5.06
N ALA A 138 21.57 -3.80 3.84
CA ALA A 138 21.27 -2.50 3.25
C ALA A 138 20.13 -1.78 4.00
N ALA A 139 19.14 -2.51 4.50
CA ALA A 139 18.08 -1.96 5.32
C ALA A 139 18.61 -1.49 6.68
N LEU A 140 19.51 -2.25 7.31
CA LEU A 140 20.18 -1.87 8.56
C LEU A 140 21.05 -0.62 8.36
N ALA A 141 21.87 -0.60 7.30
CA ALA A 141 22.66 0.59 6.94
C ALA A 141 21.78 1.84 6.78
N GLY A 142 20.60 1.69 6.15
CA GLY A 142 19.62 2.78 6.01
C GLY A 142 18.98 3.22 7.32
N GLN A 143 18.96 2.39 8.36
CA GLN A 143 18.54 2.77 9.72
C GLN A 143 19.62 3.55 10.43
N VAL A 144 20.87 3.05 10.35
CA VAL A 144 22.05 3.71 10.95
C VAL A 144 22.22 5.11 10.38
N ALA A 145 22.19 5.25 9.05
CA ALA A 145 22.30 6.55 8.38
C ALA A 145 21.25 7.58 8.81
N ARG A 146 20.10 7.12 9.31
CA ARG A 146 19.02 7.99 9.83
C ARG A 146 19.03 8.15 11.34
N GLY A 147 20.02 7.59 12.04
CA GLY A 147 20.08 7.60 13.51
C GLY A 147 18.91 6.88 14.19
N ARG A 148 18.30 5.91 13.52
CA ARG A 148 17.06 5.22 13.98
C ARG A 148 17.19 3.72 13.82
N VAL A 149 17.99 3.11 14.67
CA VAL A 149 18.15 1.66 14.69
C VAL A 149 17.01 1.04 15.46
N VAL A 150 16.31 0.11 14.83
CA VAL A 150 15.30 -0.73 15.47
C VAL A 150 16.02 -1.76 16.34
N ASP A 151 15.42 -2.11 17.46
CA ASP A 151 15.91 -3.19 18.32
C ASP A 151 16.23 -4.46 17.49
N PRO A 152 17.39 -5.12 17.71
CA PRO A 152 17.86 -6.23 16.90
C PRO A 152 16.85 -7.38 16.82
N SER A 153 16.15 -7.71 17.91
CA SER A 153 15.16 -8.78 17.92
C SER A 153 13.93 -8.42 17.09
N SER A 154 13.49 -7.17 17.18
CA SER A 154 12.42 -6.63 16.35
C SER A 154 12.81 -6.59 14.88
N PHE A 155 14.05 -6.22 14.56
CA PHE A 155 14.54 -6.21 13.18
C PHE A 155 14.60 -7.63 12.61
N ALA A 156 15.16 -8.60 13.34
CA ALA A 156 15.18 -9.99 12.93
C ALA A 156 13.77 -10.56 12.69
N ALA A 157 12.79 -10.15 13.51
CA ALA A 157 11.40 -10.51 13.28
C ALA A 157 10.81 -9.89 12.00
N HIS A 158 11.22 -8.68 11.62
CA HIS A 158 10.84 -8.07 10.34
C HIS A 158 11.46 -8.82 9.16
N VAL A 159 12.76 -9.20 9.24
CA VAL A 159 13.45 -9.99 8.21
C VAL A 159 12.72 -11.30 7.97
N ARG A 160 12.50 -12.13 9.02
CA ARG A 160 11.80 -13.41 8.89
C ARG A 160 10.42 -13.29 8.26
N ARG A 161 9.63 -12.29 8.67
CA ARG A 161 8.30 -12.07 8.08
C ARG A 161 8.39 -11.59 6.64
N TRP A 162 9.39 -10.78 6.34
CA TRP A 162 9.62 -10.30 4.99
C TRP A 162 9.99 -11.44 4.03
N GLU A 163 10.87 -12.33 4.42
CA GLU A 163 11.24 -13.50 3.63
C GLU A 163 10.05 -14.40 3.28
N GLN A 164 9.10 -14.56 4.22
CA GLN A 164 7.85 -15.26 3.95
C GLN A 164 6.97 -14.55 2.91
N LEU A 165 6.82 -13.22 3.04
CA LEU A 165 5.97 -12.42 2.17
C LEU A 165 6.60 -12.19 0.78
N ARG A 166 7.92 -12.14 0.69
CA ARG A 166 8.66 -11.85 -0.54
C ARG A 166 8.33 -12.83 -1.66
N ARG A 167 8.23 -14.10 -1.35
CA ARG A 167 7.86 -15.16 -2.33
C ARG A 167 6.43 -14.95 -2.84
N GLU A 168 5.50 -14.64 -1.97
CA GLU A 168 4.11 -14.34 -2.34
C GLU A 168 4.05 -13.02 -3.15
N ALA A 169 4.76 -11.99 -2.73
CA ALA A 169 4.80 -10.69 -3.41
C ALA A 169 5.36 -10.80 -4.84
N ALA A 170 6.36 -11.66 -5.07
CA ALA A 170 6.95 -11.89 -6.39
C ALA A 170 5.97 -12.46 -7.42
N THR A 171 4.86 -13.05 -6.99
CA THR A 171 3.79 -13.53 -7.90
C THR A 171 2.85 -12.41 -8.39
N GLY A 172 3.08 -11.17 -7.98
CA GLY A 172 2.20 -10.02 -8.28
C GLY A 172 0.98 -9.90 -7.36
N ARG A 173 0.83 -10.81 -6.39
CA ARG A 173 -0.24 -10.76 -5.38
C ARG A 173 0.29 -11.18 -4.02
N CYS A 174 -0.12 -10.44 -2.98
CA CYS A 174 0.24 -10.75 -1.61
C CYS A 174 -0.91 -10.42 -0.67
N CYS A 175 -1.38 -11.40 0.10
CA CYS A 175 -2.43 -11.20 1.12
C CYS A 175 -3.70 -10.50 0.60
N GLY A 176 -4.08 -10.73 -0.67
CA GLY A 176 -5.25 -10.11 -1.31
C GLY A 176 -4.98 -8.74 -1.95
N TRP A 177 -3.75 -8.22 -1.91
CA TRP A 177 -3.31 -7.01 -2.59
C TRP A 177 -2.75 -7.32 -3.97
N SER A 178 -3.03 -6.47 -4.96
CA SER A 178 -2.23 -6.42 -6.18
C SER A 178 -0.86 -5.85 -5.83
N THR A 179 0.21 -6.60 -6.11
CA THR A 179 1.52 -6.31 -5.51
C THR A 179 2.57 -6.06 -6.56
N VAL A 180 3.35 -5.00 -6.37
CA VAL A 180 4.58 -4.70 -7.12
C VAL A 180 5.74 -4.84 -6.16
N LEU A 181 6.69 -5.73 -6.49
CA LEU A 181 7.96 -5.87 -5.80
C LEU A 181 9.02 -5.10 -6.57
N THR A 182 9.72 -4.19 -5.93
CA THR A 182 10.73 -3.33 -6.56
C THR A 182 11.90 -3.09 -5.61
N ASP A 183 13.05 -2.79 -6.14
CA ASP A 183 14.19 -2.33 -5.37
C ASP A 183 14.08 -0.84 -4.99
N ARG A 184 15.13 -0.29 -4.35
CA ARG A 184 15.17 1.12 -3.96
C ARG A 184 15.17 2.07 -5.14
N ALA A 185 15.83 1.69 -6.24
CA ALA A 185 16.01 2.55 -7.42
C ALA A 185 14.68 2.68 -8.17
N GLY A 186 13.98 1.58 -8.39
CA GLY A 186 12.69 1.54 -9.11
C GLY A 186 11.49 1.96 -8.28
N ALA A 187 11.62 2.11 -6.94
CA ALA A 187 10.48 2.29 -6.06
C ALA A 187 9.67 3.57 -6.33
N ALA A 188 10.32 4.68 -6.68
CA ALA A 188 9.63 5.92 -7.00
C ALA A 188 8.83 5.81 -8.30
N ASP A 189 9.39 5.17 -9.31
CA ASP A 189 8.72 4.96 -10.60
C ASP A 189 7.56 3.97 -10.47
N ALA A 190 7.75 2.88 -9.71
CA ALA A 190 6.67 1.95 -9.40
C ALA A 190 5.48 2.66 -8.72
N LEU A 191 5.74 3.56 -7.78
CA LEU A 191 4.71 4.37 -7.13
C LEU A 191 4.00 5.30 -8.10
N ARG A 192 4.74 5.99 -8.98
CA ARG A 192 4.16 6.86 -10.02
C ARG A 192 3.25 6.08 -10.95
N ILE A 193 3.67 4.91 -11.40
CA ILE A 193 2.89 4.07 -12.32
C ILE A 193 1.63 3.56 -11.64
N VAL A 194 1.73 3.01 -10.42
CA VAL A 194 0.58 2.53 -9.65
C VAL A 194 -0.42 3.65 -9.38
N LEU A 195 0.05 4.86 -9.08
CA LEU A 195 -0.82 6.01 -8.80
C LEU A 195 -1.39 6.68 -10.07
N ARG A 196 -0.71 6.58 -11.23
CA ARG A 196 -1.19 7.18 -12.49
C ARG A 196 -2.17 6.29 -13.24
N GLY A 197 -2.03 4.98 -13.16
CA GLY A 197 -2.74 4.05 -14.00
C GLY A 197 -3.12 2.76 -13.30
N SER A 198 -4.20 2.78 -12.53
CA SER A 198 -4.77 1.57 -11.94
C SER A 198 -5.38 0.58 -12.95
N GLY A 199 -5.23 0.83 -14.26
CA GLY A 199 -5.71 -0.06 -15.31
C GLY A 199 -4.75 -1.18 -15.73
N ASP A 200 -3.47 -1.07 -15.41
CA ASP A 200 -2.45 -1.94 -16.04
C ASP A 200 -1.37 -2.49 -15.09
N LEU A 201 -1.79 -2.90 -13.90
CA LEU A 201 -0.89 -3.60 -12.96
C LEU A 201 -0.33 -4.91 -13.54
N GLY A 202 -0.98 -5.47 -14.58
CA GLY A 202 -0.48 -6.62 -15.32
C GLY A 202 0.81 -6.33 -16.10
N ARG A 203 0.94 -5.15 -16.69
CA ARG A 203 2.16 -4.72 -17.41
C ARG A 203 3.33 -4.42 -16.47
N LEU A 204 3.06 -3.97 -15.24
CA LEU A 204 4.11 -3.68 -14.27
C LEU A 204 4.87 -4.93 -13.84
N SER A 205 4.21 -6.07 -13.75
CA SER A 205 4.87 -7.34 -13.43
C SER A 205 5.85 -7.81 -14.51
N SER A 206 5.74 -7.35 -15.75
CA SER A 206 6.70 -7.64 -16.83
C SER A 206 7.90 -6.70 -16.79
N VAL A 207 7.67 -5.40 -16.59
CA VAL A 207 8.75 -4.38 -16.55
C VAL A 207 9.71 -4.60 -15.38
N VAL A 208 9.19 -5.02 -14.21
CA VAL A 208 10.03 -5.29 -13.03
C VAL A 208 10.81 -6.60 -13.18
N ARG A 209 10.31 -7.59 -13.93
CA ARG A 209 11.04 -8.83 -14.23
C ARG A 209 12.23 -8.59 -15.16
N ASP A 210 12.09 -7.72 -16.14
CA ASP A 210 13.17 -7.43 -17.11
C ASP A 210 14.31 -6.59 -16.48
N ALA A 211 14.00 -5.75 -15.49
CA ALA A 211 15.02 -4.99 -14.75
C ALA A 211 15.85 -5.85 -13.78
N GLY A 212 15.29 -6.99 -13.33
CA GLY A 212 15.98 -7.93 -12.40
C GLY A 212 16.90 -8.94 -13.08
N SER A 213 16.90 -9.03 -14.40
CA SER A 213 17.69 -10.02 -15.16
C SER A 213 19.05 -9.51 -15.64
N HIS A 214 19.46 -8.28 -15.29
CA HIS A 214 20.85 -7.85 -15.49
C HIS A 214 21.72 -8.34 -14.32
N GLU A 215 22.14 -9.59 -14.39
CA GLU A 215 23.30 -10.09 -13.66
C GLU A 215 24.55 -9.30 -14.13
N PRO A 216 25.37 -8.77 -13.20
CA PRO A 216 26.65 -8.21 -13.60
C PRO A 216 27.52 -9.39 -14.09
N GLN A 217 27.83 -9.42 -15.39
CA GLN A 217 28.92 -10.26 -15.88
C GLN A 217 30.19 -9.89 -15.12
N ALA A 218 30.70 -10.85 -14.35
CA ALA A 218 31.99 -10.78 -13.73
C ALA A 218 33.05 -10.72 -14.83
N ALA A 219 33.84 -9.66 -14.79
CA ALA A 219 35.13 -9.53 -15.47
C ALA A 219 36.23 -9.64 -14.43
#